data_991657c4e3bb51382d497e526e5bce55
#
_entry.id   991657c4e3bb51382d497e526e5bce55
#
_cell.length_a   1.000
_cell.length_b   1.000
_cell.length_c   1.000
_cell.angle_alpha   90.00
_cell.angle_beta   90.00
_cell.angle_gamma   90.00
#
_symmetry.space_group_name_H-M   'P 1'
#
loop_
_entity.id
_entity.type
_entity.pdbx_description
1 polymer ?
#
loop_
_entity_poly.entity_id
_entity_poly.type
_entity_poly.pdbx_seq_one_letter_code
_entity_poly.pdbx_strand_id
1 'polypeptide(L)'
;VTLCGLSSCGDDDDVGYVPFSYAVGDMVVKDGSEPYIQLDSKQTLFPSNGSRLPNYLLKDGKRVIVNFSFLEGQREGYDYYILINDIDSVLVKNVIPITPETTDSIGNDPVNVLDMWTSDKYLTVQFEMRGLGREKHMINLVRNYSLSPNPDGDGYLQLELRHNRLNDPEIDHILWGVASFRLDDLKLENPDLKGLKI
;
A
#
# COMPACT_ATOMS: atom_id res chain seq x y z
N VAL A 1 -8.60 -7.37 8.79
CA VAL A 1 -8.33 -7.78 7.40
C VAL A 1 -9.57 -8.42 6.85
N THR A 2 -10.33 -7.70 6.04
CA THR A 2 -11.54 -8.22 5.40
C THR A 2 -11.11 -8.97 4.14
N LEU A 3 -11.26 -10.28 4.12
CA LEU A 3 -11.16 -11.09 2.91
C LEU A 3 -12.42 -10.81 2.08
N CYS A 4 -12.33 -9.99 1.04
CA CYS A 4 -13.39 -9.87 0.05
C CYS A 4 -13.30 -11.05 -0.92
N GLY A 5 -14.08 -12.11 -0.65
CA GLY A 5 -14.37 -13.16 -1.61
C GLY A 5 -15.48 -12.70 -2.54
N LEU A 6 -15.20 -12.49 -3.81
CA LEU A 6 -16.22 -12.33 -4.85
C LEU A 6 -16.68 -13.72 -5.27
N SER A 7 -17.89 -14.11 -4.86
CA SER A 7 -18.59 -15.28 -5.34
C SER A 7 -19.34 -14.92 -6.64
N SER A 8 -18.90 -15.46 -7.76
CA SER A 8 -19.64 -15.42 -9.02
C SER A 8 -20.26 -16.80 -9.26
N CYS A 9 -21.59 -16.86 -9.30
CA CYS A 9 -22.35 -18.01 -9.78
C CYS A 9 -22.56 -17.89 -11.29
N GLY A 10 -22.18 -18.91 -12.05
CA GLY A 10 -22.48 -19.06 -13.47
C GLY A 10 -22.01 -20.42 -13.98
N ASP A 11 -22.90 -21.16 -14.61
CA ASP A 11 -22.81 -22.57 -15.00
C ASP A 11 -21.67 -22.93 -15.97
N ASP A 12 -21.20 -24.15 -15.80
CA ASP A 12 -20.59 -25.09 -16.76
C ASP A 12 -19.56 -24.59 -17.78
N ASP A 13 -18.32 -24.52 -17.32
CA ASP A 13 -17.14 -25.16 -17.98
C ASP A 13 -16.04 -25.23 -16.93
N ASP A 14 -15.62 -26.44 -16.56
CA ASP A 14 -14.63 -26.74 -15.50
C ASP A 14 -13.22 -26.30 -15.89
N VAL A 15 -13.03 -25.01 -16.11
CA VAL A 15 -11.73 -24.35 -16.01
C VAL A 15 -11.54 -24.05 -14.54
N GLY A 16 -10.85 -24.91 -13.83
CA GLY A 16 -10.59 -24.82 -12.40
C GLY A 16 -10.15 -23.39 -12.03
N TYR A 17 -11.10 -22.59 -11.53
CA TYR A 17 -10.81 -21.25 -11.02
C TYR A 17 -9.97 -21.39 -9.75
N VAL A 18 -8.69 -21.10 -9.87
CA VAL A 18 -7.82 -21.02 -8.70
C VAL A 18 -8.08 -19.69 -8.01
N PRO A 19 -8.68 -19.68 -6.80
CA PRO A 19 -8.94 -18.43 -6.10
C PRO A 19 -7.61 -17.72 -5.84
N PHE A 20 -7.61 -16.42 -6.09
CA PHE A 20 -6.45 -15.57 -5.83
C PHE A 20 -6.77 -14.52 -4.77
N SER A 21 -5.74 -14.01 -4.13
CA SER A 21 -5.82 -12.97 -3.10
C SER A 21 -4.81 -11.88 -3.39
N TYR A 22 -5.09 -10.66 -2.88
CA TYR A 22 -4.15 -9.55 -2.90
C TYR A 22 -3.72 -9.22 -1.47
N ALA A 23 -2.45 -8.87 -1.32
CA ALA A 23 -1.94 -8.35 -0.06
C ALA A 23 -0.78 -7.37 -0.29
N VAL A 24 -0.54 -6.52 0.71
CA VAL A 24 0.60 -5.61 0.75
C VAL A 24 1.51 -6.03 1.91
N GLY A 25 2.82 -6.02 1.66
CA GLY A 25 3.81 -6.39 2.65
C GLY A 25 5.21 -5.93 2.26
N ASP A 26 6.18 -6.31 3.06
CA ASP A 26 7.59 -6.05 2.83
C ASP A 26 8.29 -7.34 2.43
N MET A 27 9.11 -7.28 1.37
CA MET A 27 10.04 -8.37 1.06
C MET A 27 11.04 -8.53 2.20
N VAL A 28 11.25 -9.77 2.61
CA VAL A 28 12.32 -10.14 3.54
C VAL A 28 13.35 -10.95 2.77
N VAL A 29 14.53 -10.37 2.63
CA VAL A 29 15.65 -10.96 1.90
C VAL A 29 16.86 -10.98 2.80
N LYS A 30 17.27 -12.18 3.22
CA LYS A 30 18.44 -12.38 4.10
C LYS A 30 19.46 -13.28 3.41
N ASP A 31 20.72 -13.01 3.65
CA ASP A 31 21.81 -13.82 3.09
C ASP A 31 21.65 -15.30 3.46
N GLY A 32 21.73 -16.16 2.45
CA GLY A 32 21.62 -17.61 2.60
C GLY A 32 20.21 -18.15 2.85
N SER A 33 19.17 -17.29 2.78
CA SER A 33 17.77 -17.70 2.94
C SER A 33 16.95 -17.42 1.70
N GLU A 34 15.90 -18.21 1.47
CA GLU A 34 14.93 -17.92 0.43
C GLU A 34 14.10 -16.67 0.79
N PRO A 35 13.77 -15.80 -0.18
CA PRO A 35 12.98 -14.61 0.08
C PRO A 35 11.53 -14.96 0.42
N TYR A 36 10.94 -14.19 1.32
CA TYR A 36 9.52 -14.28 1.67
C TYR A 36 8.91 -12.89 1.83
N ILE A 37 7.60 -12.81 2.02
CA ILE A 37 6.87 -11.54 2.22
C ILE A 37 6.30 -11.51 3.63
N GLN A 38 6.62 -10.45 4.36
CA GLN A 38 6.02 -10.12 5.66
C GLN A 38 4.85 -9.17 5.42
N LEU A 39 3.61 -9.63 5.69
CA LEU A 39 2.42 -8.82 5.55
C LEU A 39 2.28 -7.78 6.68
N ASP A 40 1.50 -6.75 6.43
CA ASP A 40 1.10 -5.76 7.44
C ASP A 40 0.33 -6.38 8.61
N SER A 41 -0.38 -7.48 8.36
CA SER A 41 -1.06 -8.31 9.36
C SER A 41 -0.10 -9.14 10.24
N LYS A 42 1.21 -9.05 10.01
CA LYS A 42 2.28 -9.85 10.63
C LYS A 42 2.35 -11.31 10.20
N GLN A 43 1.51 -11.73 9.28
CA GLN A 43 1.57 -13.06 8.67
C GLN A 43 2.65 -13.09 7.58
N THR A 44 3.18 -14.28 7.33
CA THR A 44 4.27 -14.51 6.39
C THR A 44 3.79 -15.34 5.20
N LEU A 45 4.15 -14.89 3.98
CA LEU A 45 3.90 -15.62 2.75
C LEU A 45 5.21 -16.17 2.21
N PHE A 46 5.32 -17.49 2.10
CA PHE A 46 6.46 -18.15 1.47
C PHE A 46 6.14 -18.53 0.02
N PRO A 47 6.79 -17.90 -0.98
CA PRO A 47 6.50 -18.16 -2.38
C PRO A 47 7.19 -19.43 -2.90
N SER A 48 6.43 -20.34 -3.52
CA SER A 48 6.97 -21.51 -4.22
C SER A 48 7.82 -21.15 -5.44
N ASN A 49 7.58 -19.98 -6.02
CA ASN A 49 8.27 -19.46 -7.19
C ASN A 49 9.16 -18.23 -6.88
N GLY A 50 9.62 -18.09 -5.64
CA GLY A 50 10.43 -16.97 -5.18
C GLY A 50 11.72 -16.73 -5.97
N SER A 51 12.34 -17.81 -6.50
CA SER A 51 13.55 -17.74 -7.34
C SER A 51 13.34 -17.09 -8.71
N ARG A 52 12.07 -16.89 -9.13
CA ARG A 52 11.71 -16.24 -10.42
C ARG A 52 11.36 -14.78 -10.26
N LEU A 53 11.39 -14.24 -9.04
CA LEU A 53 11.07 -12.84 -8.80
C LEU A 53 12.10 -11.91 -9.45
N PRO A 54 11.65 -10.76 -9.98
CA PRO A 54 12.56 -9.76 -10.55
C PRO A 54 13.56 -9.24 -9.51
N ASN A 55 14.82 -9.10 -9.89
CA ASN A 55 15.89 -8.66 -9.00
C ASN A 55 15.63 -7.31 -8.31
N TYR A 56 14.89 -6.40 -8.95
CA TYR A 56 14.56 -5.10 -8.36
C TYR A 56 13.63 -5.19 -7.15
N LEU A 57 12.90 -6.30 -7.03
CA LEU A 57 12.03 -6.61 -5.88
C LEU A 57 12.79 -7.35 -4.76
N LEU A 58 13.87 -8.05 -5.08
CA LEU A 58 14.66 -8.85 -4.13
C LEU A 58 15.59 -7.97 -3.28
N LYS A 59 14.98 -7.04 -2.54
CA LYS A 59 15.67 -6.16 -1.58
C LYS A 59 14.95 -6.23 -0.26
N ASP A 60 15.69 -6.41 0.82
CA ASP A 60 15.12 -6.41 2.17
C ASP A 60 14.37 -5.11 2.47
N GLY A 61 13.17 -5.23 3.01
CA GLY A 61 12.27 -4.10 3.26
C GLY A 61 11.63 -3.48 2.01
N LYS A 62 11.78 -4.08 0.83
CA LYS A 62 11.09 -3.60 -0.39
C LYS A 62 9.59 -3.81 -0.27
N ARG A 63 8.84 -2.71 -0.28
CA ARG A 63 7.38 -2.72 -0.20
C ARG A 63 6.78 -3.23 -1.49
N VAL A 64 5.90 -4.22 -1.41
CA VAL A 64 5.27 -4.88 -2.56
C VAL A 64 3.76 -5.05 -2.36
N ILE A 65 3.04 -5.07 -3.49
CA ILE A 65 1.70 -5.62 -3.61
C ILE A 65 1.80 -6.93 -4.36
N VAL A 66 1.17 -7.98 -3.84
CA VAL A 66 1.26 -9.32 -4.40
C VAL A 66 -0.15 -9.88 -4.69
N ASN A 67 -0.32 -10.43 -5.88
CA ASN A 67 -1.43 -11.30 -6.24
C ASN A 67 -0.93 -12.74 -6.12
N PHE A 68 -1.62 -13.57 -5.38
CA PHE A 68 -1.18 -14.92 -5.10
C PHE A 68 -2.35 -15.89 -4.92
N SER A 69 -2.03 -17.18 -5.12
CA SER A 69 -2.91 -18.29 -4.80
C SER A 69 -2.31 -19.11 -3.68
N PHE A 70 -3.17 -19.58 -2.77
CA PHE A 70 -2.74 -20.50 -1.73
C PHE A 70 -2.43 -21.87 -2.35
N LEU A 71 -1.35 -22.47 -1.89
CA LEU A 71 -0.98 -23.83 -2.26
C LEU A 71 -1.30 -24.80 -1.13
N GLU A 72 -1.57 -26.03 -1.49
CA GLU A 72 -1.64 -27.13 -0.53
C GLU A 72 -0.27 -27.40 0.09
N GLY A 73 -0.27 -27.82 1.34
CA GLY A 73 0.94 -28.07 2.12
C GLY A 73 1.34 -26.90 2.99
N GLN A 74 2.45 -27.08 3.69
CA GLN A 74 3.00 -26.10 4.62
C GLN A 74 4.52 -25.97 4.40
N ARG A 75 5.03 -24.77 4.62
CA ARG A 75 6.47 -24.53 4.73
C ARG A 75 6.77 -24.19 6.19
N GLU A 76 7.59 -25.00 6.83
CA GLU A 76 7.96 -24.82 8.23
C GLU A 76 8.51 -23.40 8.48
N GLY A 77 7.99 -22.71 9.51
CA GLY A 77 8.37 -21.36 9.88
C GLY A 77 7.62 -20.25 9.15
N TYR A 78 6.64 -20.57 8.30
CA TYR A 78 5.81 -19.59 7.58
C TYR A 78 4.33 -19.89 7.76
N ASP A 79 3.49 -18.82 7.74
CA ASP A 79 2.05 -18.97 7.93
C ASP A 79 1.36 -19.52 6.68
N TYR A 80 1.81 -19.09 5.49
CA TYR A 80 1.22 -19.51 4.22
C TYR A 80 2.26 -19.91 3.17
N TYR A 81 1.97 -21.01 2.47
CA TYR A 81 2.68 -21.43 1.27
C TYR A 81 1.88 -21.01 0.04
N ILE A 82 2.50 -20.26 -0.88
CA ILE A 82 1.79 -19.58 -1.96
C ILE A 82 2.47 -19.74 -3.32
N LEU A 83 1.68 -19.54 -4.38
CA LEU A 83 2.17 -19.23 -5.71
C LEU A 83 1.92 -17.76 -5.99
N ILE A 84 2.95 -17.00 -6.28
CA ILE A 84 2.82 -15.60 -6.75
C ILE A 84 2.36 -15.65 -8.20
N ASN A 85 1.19 -15.03 -8.48
CA ASN A 85 0.64 -14.87 -9.81
C ASN A 85 1.18 -13.58 -10.44
N ASP A 86 1.21 -12.49 -9.65
CA ASP A 86 1.75 -11.19 -10.03
C ASP A 86 2.28 -10.45 -8.80
N ILE A 87 3.29 -9.60 -8.99
CA ILE A 87 3.89 -8.80 -7.92
C ILE A 87 4.51 -7.52 -8.47
N ASP A 88 4.25 -6.40 -7.80
CA ASP A 88 4.88 -5.12 -8.12
C ASP A 88 5.28 -4.34 -6.86
N SER A 89 6.09 -3.32 -7.06
CA SER A 89 6.53 -2.42 -5.99
C SER A 89 5.44 -1.42 -5.62
N VAL A 90 5.22 -1.23 -4.33
CA VAL A 90 4.37 -0.15 -3.81
C VAL A 90 5.17 1.13 -3.69
N LEU A 91 4.54 2.25 -4.08
CA LEU A 91 5.10 3.59 -3.87
C LEU A 91 5.24 3.86 -2.37
N VAL A 92 6.46 4.15 -1.91
CA VAL A 92 6.73 4.53 -0.51
C VAL A 92 7.18 5.98 -0.45
N LYS A 93 6.53 6.78 0.40
CA LYS A 93 6.84 8.21 0.61
C LYS A 93 6.90 8.53 2.09
N ASN A 94 7.57 9.63 2.43
CA ASN A 94 7.47 10.23 3.75
C ASN A 94 6.24 11.15 3.82
N VAL A 95 5.73 11.38 5.02
CA VAL A 95 4.80 12.48 5.26
C VAL A 95 5.56 13.79 5.12
N ILE A 96 5.02 14.73 4.35
CA ILE A 96 5.68 16.01 4.07
C ILE A 96 4.89 17.19 4.65
N PRO A 97 5.56 18.28 5.03
CA PRO A 97 4.86 19.50 5.41
C PRO A 97 4.17 20.12 4.19
N ILE A 98 3.00 20.72 4.41
CA ILE A 98 2.35 21.60 3.47
C ILE A 98 2.39 23.03 4.02
N THR A 99 2.75 23.98 3.15
CA THR A 99 2.77 25.42 3.45
C THR A 99 1.97 26.18 2.39
N PRO A 100 1.63 27.46 2.62
CA PRO A 100 0.97 28.26 1.58
C PRO A 100 1.74 28.28 0.25
N GLU A 101 3.07 28.27 0.29
CA GLU A 101 3.94 28.30 -0.90
C GLU A 101 3.95 26.98 -1.67
N THR A 102 3.73 25.85 -0.99
CA THR A 102 3.78 24.51 -1.59
C THR A 102 2.41 23.94 -1.94
N THR A 103 1.32 24.57 -1.48
CA THR A 103 -0.05 24.07 -1.66
C THR A 103 -0.40 23.80 -3.12
N ASP A 104 -0.09 24.74 -4.02
CA ASP A 104 -0.44 24.60 -5.44
C ASP A 104 0.37 23.45 -6.11
N SER A 105 1.64 23.32 -5.78
CA SER A 105 2.49 22.26 -6.34
C SER A 105 2.16 20.87 -5.80
N ILE A 106 1.71 20.79 -4.54
CA ILE A 106 1.24 19.53 -3.94
C ILE A 106 -0.11 19.14 -4.54
N GLY A 107 -0.97 20.14 -4.82
CA GLY A 107 -2.27 19.96 -5.45
C GLY A 107 -3.38 19.56 -4.47
N ASN A 108 -4.59 19.53 -5.00
CA ASN A 108 -5.80 19.10 -4.29
C ASN A 108 -6.83 18.55 -5.29
N ASP A 109 -6.38 17.85 -6.31
CA ASP A 109 -7.27 17.20 -7.27
C ASP A 109 -8.04 16.06 -6.60
N PRO A 110 -9.23 15.70 -7.09
CA PRO A 110 -10.03 14.63 -6.52
C PRO A 110 -9.31 13.28 -6.50
N VAL A 111 -9.43 12.56 -5.40
CA VAL A 111 -8.98 11.18 -5.22
C VAL A 111 -10.03 10.42 -4.43
N ASN A 112 -10.36 9.21 -4.85
CA ASN A 112 -11.28 8.33 -4.15
C ASN A 112 -10.48 7.30 -3.36
N VAL A 113 -10.61 7.31 -2.03
CA VAL A 113 -9.99 6.33 -1.15
C VAL A 113 -10.87 5.09 -1.08
N LEU A 114 -10.33 3.94 -1.50
CA LEU A 114 -11.02 2.66 -1.48
C LEU A 114 -10.82 1.94 -0.15
N ASP A 115 -9.59 1.97 0.35
CA ASP A 115 -9.22 1.35 1.62
C ASP A 115 -8.01 2.08 2.24
N MET A 116 -7.89 2.00 3.56
CA MET A 116 -6.81 2.62 4.30
C MET A 116 -6.54 1.84 5.59
N TRP A 117 -5.27 1.52 5.83
CA TRP A 117 -4.87 0.82 7.06
C TRP A 117 -3.48 1.24 7.54
N THR A 118 -3.20 1.01 8.80
CA THR A 118 -1.88 1.23 9.40
C THR A 118 -1.19 -0.10 9.69
N SER A 119 0.12 -0.09 9.56
CA SER A 119 1.02 -1.11 10.08
C SER A 119 1.99 -0.49 11.09
N ASP A 120 2.97 -1.27 11.55
CA ASP A 120 3.98 -0.74 12.48
C ASP A 120 4.77 0.43 11.88
N LYS A 121 4.96 0.45 10.54
CA LYS A 121 5.80 1.43 9.82
C LYS A 121 5.04 2.39 8.92
N TYR A 122 3.85 2.00 8.44
CA TYR A 122 3.20 2.69 7.34
C TYR A 122 1.73 2.99 7.60
N LEU A 123 1.25 4.10 7.03
CA LEU A 123 -0.13 4.24 6.59
C LEU A 123 -0.16 3.84 5.12
N THR A 124 -0.95 2.83 4.76
CA THR A 124 -1.14 2.41 3.37
C THR A 124 -2.53 2.80 2.90
N VAL A 125 -2.60 3.36 1.71
CA VAL A 125 -3.84 3.85 1.09
C VAL A 125 -3.99 3.19 -0.27
N GLN A 126 -5.14 2.58 -0.50
CA GLN A 126 -5.60 2.13 -1.79
C GLN A 126 -6.57 3.17 -2.35
N PHE A 127 -6.39 3.60 -3.56
CA PHE A 127 -7.14 4.72 -4.11
C PHE A 127 -7.39 4.59 -5.60
N GLU A 128 -8.36 5.37 -6.06
CA GLU A 128 -8.67 5.60 -7.46
C GLU A 128 -8.66 7.09 -7.76
N MET A 129 -8.30 7.42 -8.98
CA MET A 129 -8.36 8.78 -9.52
C MET A 129 -8.74 8.73 -10.98
N ARG A 130 -9.26 9.86 -11.50
CA ARG A 130 -9.62 9.98 -12.91
C ARG A 130 -8.48 10.62 -13.69
N GLY A 131 -8.18 10.09 -14.86
CA GLY A 131 -7.15 10.63 -15.73
C GLY A 131 -6.86 9.75 -16.93
N LEU A 132 -6.14 10.29 -17.91
CA LEU A 132 -5.71 9.55 -19.08
C LEU A 132 -4.47 8.69 -18.80
N GLY A 133 -3.73 8.98 -17.71
CA GLY A 133 -2.50 8.28 -17.35
C GLY A 133 -1.29 8.62 -18.22
N ARG A 134 -1.34 9.75 -18.94
CA ARG A 134 -0.20 10.23 -19.73
C ARG A 134 0.85 10.92 -18.86
N GLU A 135 0.39 11.60 -17.83
CA GLU A 135 1.25 12.24 -16.84
C GLU A 135 1.29 11.41 -15.56
N LYS A 136 2.42 11.45 -14.89
CA LYS A 136 2.61 10.74 -13.63
C LYS A 136 1.98 11.52 -12.48
N HIS A 137 0.76 11.13 -12.08
CA HIS A 137 0.07 11.73 -10.95
C HIS A 137 0.92 11.70 -9.67
N MET A 138 0.80 12.73 -8.84
CA MET A 138 1.42 12.77 -7.52
C MET A 138 0.38 12.51 -6.44
N ILE A 139 0.68 11.59 -5.54
CA ILE A 139 -0.08 11.35 -4.31
C ILE A 139 0.83 11.62 -3.10
N ASN A 140 0.36 12.41 -2.14
CA ASN A 140 1.10 12.80 -0.96
C ASN A 140 0.24 12.71 0.28
N LEU A 141 0.85 12.31 1.40
CA LEU A 141 0.28 12.50 2.73
C LEU A 141 1.00 13.71 3.34
N VAL A 142 0.22 14.71 3.76
CA VAL A 142 0.79 15.98 4.20
C VAL A 142 0.36 16.33 5.61
N ARG A 143 1.23 17.06 6.32
CA ARG A 143 0.97 17.66 7.61
C ARG A 143 0.94 19.18 7.47
N ASN A 144 -0.19 19.79 7.84
CA ASN A 144 -0.33 21.23 7.89
C ASN A 144 -0.03 21.73 9.32
N TYR A 145 1.19 22.16 9.55
CA TYR A 145 1.63 22.65 10.86
C TYR A 145 0.92 23.92 11.33
N SER A 146 0.35 24.71 10.40
CA SER A 146 -0.41 25.90 10.76
C SER A 146 -1.79 25.58 11.32
N LEU A 147 -2.40 24.47 10.84
CA LEU A 147 -3.73 24.03 11.29
C LEU A 147 -3.63 22.99 12.42
N SER A 148 -2.62 22.12 12.37
CA SER A 148 -2.41 21.04 13.34
C SER A 148 -0.94 20.96 13.74
N PRO A 149 -0.43 21.94 14.52
CA PRO A 149 0.99 21.96 14.92
C PRO A 149 1.35 20.80 15.85
N ASN A 150 0.40 20.29 16.62
CA ASN A 150 0.54 19.21 17.58
C ASN A 150 -0.64 18.23 17.47
N PRO A 151 -0.55 17.01 18.02
CA PRO A 151 -1.72 16.18 18.22
C PRO A 151 -2.83 16.95 18.95
N ASP A 152 -4.09 16.68 18.63
CA ASP A 152 -5.22 17.28 19.33
C ASP A 152 -5.28 16.85 20.81
N GLY A 153 -6.19 17.44 21.57
CA GLY A 153 -6.33 17.14 23.02
C GLY A 153 -6.65 15.69 23.33
N ASP A 154 -7.10 14.94 22.32
CA ASP A 154 -7.37 13.49 22.42
C ASP A 154 -6.16 12.64 22.01
N GLY A 155 -5.08 13.25 21.53
CA GLY A 155 -3.82 12.59 21.12
C GLY A 155 -3.80 12.11 19.67
N TYR A 156 -4.65 12.67 18.81
CA TYR A 156 -4.68 12.36 17.37
C TYR A 156 -3.99 13.46 16.57
N LEU A 157 -3.26 13.04 15.52
CA LEU A 157 -2.61 13.95 14.58
C LEU A 157 -3.42 14.02 13.29
N GLN A 158 -3.76 15.25 12.87
CA GLN A 158 -4.46 15.45 11.62
C GLN A 158 -3.47 15.51 10.44
N LEU A 159 -3.76 14.73 9.41
CA LEU A 159 -3.04 14.71 8.14
C LEU A 159 -4.06 14.87 7.00
N GLU A 160 -3.55 15.15 5.79
CA GLU A 160 -4.37 15.27 4.59
C GLU A 160 -3.78 14.43 3.47
N LEU A 161 -4.60 13.62 2.80
CA LEU A 161 -4.22 12.96 1.56
C LEU A 161 -4.42 13.96 0.41
N ARG A 162 -3.36 14.22 -0.34
CA ARG A 162 -3.33 15.19 -1.43
C ARG A 162 -2.94 14.53 -2.74
N HIS A 163 -3.61 14.93 -3.81
CA HIS A 163 -3.39 14.46 -5.16
C HIS A 163 -3.14 15.63 -6.10
N ASN A 164 -2.22 15.47 -7.04
CA ASN A 164 -2.00 16.37 -8.15
C ASN A 164 -1.85 15.56 -9.44
N ARG A 165 -2.73 15.77 -10.39
CA ARG A 165 -2.73 15.11 -11.69
C ARG A 165 -1.71 15.66 -12.69
N LEU A 166 -0.98 16.74 -12.35
CA LEU A 166 0.07 17.34 -13.19
C LEU A 166 -0.36 17.64 -14.63
N ASN A 167 -1.58 18.18 -14.82
CA ASN A 167 -2.20 18.48 -16.11
C ASN A 167 -2.62 17.26 -16.95
N ASP A 168 -2.61 16.04 -16.39
CA ASP A 168 -3.24 14.90 -17.07
C ASP A 168 -4.73 15.21 -17.33
N PRO A 169 -5.25 15.02 -18.54
CA PRO A 169 -6.65 15.30 -18.83
C PRO A 169 -7.58 14.49 -17.92
N GLU A 170 -8.55 15.15 -17.31
CA GLU A 170 -9.61 14.47 -16.59
C GLU A 170 -10.59 13.85 -17.56
N ILE A 171 -10.58 12.54 -17.65
CA ILE A 171 -11.48 11.75 -18.47
C ILE A 171 -12.15 10.68 -17.63
N ASP A 172 -13.19 10.06 -18.14
CA ASP A 172 -13.90 8.97 -17.47
C ASP A 172 -13.13 7.63 -17.59
N HIS A 173 -11.85 7.67 -17.22
CA HIS A 173 -10.99 6.51 -17.10
C HIS A 173 -10.41 6.48 -15.69
N ILE A 174 -10.49 5.32 -15.06
CA ILE A 174 -10.06 5.13 -13.65
C ILE A 174 -8.63 4.61 -13.65
N LEU A 175 -7.77 5.33 -12.97
CA LEU A 175 -6.43 4.91 -12.60
C LEU A 175 -6.46 4.43 -11.15
N TRP A 176 -5.97 3.24 -10.91
CA TRP A 176 -5.89 2.63 -9.59
C TRP A 176 -4.47 2.67 -9.05
N GLY A 177 -4.32 2.79 -7.73
CA GLY A 177 -3.01 2.76 -7.11
C GLY A 177 -3.01 2.41 -5.62
N VAL A 178 -1.82 2.03 -5.15
CA VAL A 178 -1.52 1.84 -3.73
C VAL A 178 -0.27 2.63 -3.38
N ALA A 179 -0.32 3.37 -2.27
CA ALA A 179 0.83 4.08 -1.72
C ALA A 179 0.95 3.83 -0.23
N SER A 180 2.17 3.74 0.26
CA SER A 180 2.48 3.61 1.69
C SER A 180 3.28 4.82 2.16
N PHE A 181 2.86 5.42 3.26
CA PHE A 181 3.49 6.60 3.84
C PHE A 181 4.15 6.21 5.17
N ARG A 182 5.44 6.55 5.33
CA ARG A 182 6.19 6.25 6.54
C ARG A 182 5.66 7.03 7.72
N LEU A 183 5.50 6.35 8.85
CA LEU A 183 5.00 6.93 10.10
C LEU A 183 6.09 7.08 11.17
N ASP A 184 7.30 6.60 10.91
CA ASP A 184 8.38 6.56 11.91
C ASP A 184 8.70 7.95 12.47
N ASP A 185 8.87 8.95 11.61
CA ASP A 185 9.17 10.32 12.02
C ASP A 185 8.04 10.92 12.87
N LEU A 186 6.77 10.66 12.49
CA LEU A 186 5.61 11.15 13.25
C LEU A 186 5.54 10.55 14.65
N LYS A 187 5.89 9.26 14.78
CA LYS A 187 5.93 8.57 16.08
C LYS A 187 7.07 9.06 16.96
N LEU A 188 8.23 9.35 16.35
CA LEU A 188 9.38 9.91 17.05
C LEU A 188 9.10 11.33 17.58
N GLU A 189 8.46 12.17 16.74
CA GLU A 189 8.07 13.53 17.12
C GLU A 189 6.95 13.56 18.17
N ASN A 190 6.10 12.54 18.21
CA ASN A 190 4.91 12.48 19.07
C ASN A 190 4.83 11.11 19.75
N PRO A 191 5.60 10.86 20.83
CA PRO A 191 5.64 9.56 21.49
C PRO A 191 4.29 9.08 22.04
N ASP A 192 3.41 10.02 22.42
CA ASP A 192 2.09 9.73 22.99
C ASP A 192 0.97 9.71 21.92
N LEU A 193 1.33 9.63 20.64
CA LEU A 193 0.39 9.61 19.53
C LEU A 193 -0.52 8.37 19.60
N LYS A 194 -1.82 8.60 19.72
CA LYS A 194 -2.83 7.54 19.77
C LYS A 194 -3.33 7.12 18.40
N GLY A 195 -3.25 8.00 17.42
CA GLY A 195 -3.70 7.72 16.06
C GLY A 195 -3.66 8.93 15.12
N LEU A 196 -4.17 8.70 13.92
CA LEU A 196 -4.22 9.69 12.84
C LEU A 196 -5.67 10.00 12.48
N LYS A 197 -5.94 11.24 12.08
CA LYS A 197 -7.15 11.69 11.39
C LYS A 197 -6.75 12.09 9.97
N ILE A 198 -7.39 11.50 8.96
CA ILE A 198 -7.07 11.75 7.55
C ILE A 198 -8.30 12.38 6.88
#